data_2d809b91768fd4f8d831303ed2ca881f
#
_entry.id   2d809b91768fd4f8d831303ed2ca881f
#
_cell.length_a   1.000
_cell.length_b   1.000
_cell.length_c   1.000
_cell.angle_alpha   90.00
_cell.angle_beta   90.00
_cell.angle_gamma   90.00
#
_symmetry.space_group_name_H-M   'P 1'
#
loop_
_entity.id
_entity.type
_entity.pdbx_description
1 polymer ?
#
loop_
_entity_poly.entity_id
_entity_poly.type
_entity_poly.pdbx_seq_one_letter_code
_entity_poly.pdbx_strand_id
1 'polypeptide(L)'
;VFQFSIAARTWAWECALGAAMIPKHPAYHHGVSMPQKPQTLEAKIVAKSRLFTVEQVQLRFSNGVERTYERLVNKGQGYGAVMVVAMQDERTALLIEEYCGGTDDYQLSLPKGLVEPGEDVLDAANRELMEEAGFGAQQLEFLTHLSLSPGYMSQKIAVVLASDLYEKRLPGDEPEPIRVDQVDLYQLSELTARANFTEGRALAALYLVRDLLEQRGELQR
;
A
#
# COMPACT_ATOMS: atom_id res chain seq x y z
N VAL A 1 -39.39 10.27 25.06
CA VAL A 1 -38.24 10.56 25.91
C VAL A 1 -37.62 9.22 26.31
N PHE A 2 -36.61 8.76 25.60
CA PHE A 2 -35.82 7.56 26.00
C PHE A 2 -34.40 8.01 26.31
N GLN A 3 -34.03 7.84 27.57
CA GLN A 3 -32.70 8.08 28.12
C GLN A 3 -31.86 6.82 27.89
N PHE A 4 -30.78 6.90 27.09
CA PHE A 4 -29.76 5.86 27.04
C PHE A 4 -28.63 6.21 28.00
N SER A 5 -28.47 5.37 29.03
CA SER A 5 -27.34 5.39 29.95
C SER A 5 -26.15 4.70 29.30
N ILE A 6 -25.07 5.45 29.09
CA ILE A 6 -23.77 4.90 28.63
C ILE A 6 -22.99 4.49 29.86
N ALA A 7 -22.89 3.20 30.12
CA ALA A 7 -21.99 2.64 31.11
C ALA A 7 -20.57 2.56 30.51
N ALA A 8 -19.67 3.42 31.01
CA ALA A 8 -18.24 3.36 30.73
C ALA A 8 -17.63 2.08 31.32
N ARG A 9 -17.18 1.15 30.48
CA ARG A 9 -16.32 0.04 30.90
C ARG A 9 -14.87 0.43 30.64
N THR A 10 -14.16 0.72 31.72
CA THR A 10 -12.71 0.86 31.76
C THR A 10 -12.07 -0.49 31.50
N TRP A 11 -11.28 -0.59 30.42
CA TRP A 11 -10.40 -1.74 30.17
C TRP A 11 -9.03 -1.43 30.79
N ALA A 12 -8.72 -2.12 31.87
CA ALA A 12 -7.36 -2.12 32.42
C ALA A 12 -6.53 -3.15 31.64
N TRP A 13 -5.42 -2.70 31.04
CA TRP A 13 -4.41 -3.57 30.45
C TRP A 13 -3.30 -3.76 31.47
N GLU A 14 -3.19 -4.94 32.05
CA GLU A 14 -2.00 -5.35 32.80
C GLU A 14 -0.93 -5.84 31.82
N CYS A 15 0.19 -5.11 31.77
CA CYS A 15 1.41 -5.54 31.08
C CYS A 15 2.08 -6.67 31.87
N ALA A 16 2.04 -7.89 31.35
CA ALA A 16 2.97 -8.96 31.70
C ALA A 16 3.90 -9.20 30.51
N LEU A 17 5.19 -8.92 30.73
CA LEU A 17 6.27 -9.22 29.78
C LEU A 17 6.40 -10.75 29.61
N GLY A 18 6.03 -11.25 28.46
CA GLY A 18 6.25 -12.61 28.00
C GLY A 18 5.98 -12.67 26.51
N ALA A 19 6.88 -13.30 25.75
CA ALA A 19 6.90 -13.42 24.29
C ALA A 19 5.49 -13.40 23.68
N ALA A 20 5.17 -12.33 22.94
CA ALA A 20 3.87 -12.16 22.33
C ALA A 20 3.66 -13.24 21.27
N MET A 21 3.03 -14.34 21.69
CA MET A 21 2.37 -15.23 20.75
C MET A 21 1.27 -14.42 20.08
N ILE A 22 1.37 -14.23 18.77
CA ILE A 22 0.22 -13.82 17.94
C ILE A 22 -0.97 -14.67 18.38
N PRO A 23 -2.08 -14.09 18.85
CA PRO A 23 -3.22 -14.89 19.27
C PRO A 23 -3.64 -15.76 18.09
N LYS A 24 -3.60 -17.08 18.27
CA LYS A 24 -4.17 -18.00 17.30
C LYS A 24 -5.63 -17.59 17.17
N HIS A 25 -6.01 -17.10 16.00
CA HIS A 25 -7.41 -16.85 15.68
C HIS A 25 -8.26 -18.05 16.16
N PRO A 26 -9.40 -17.80 16.82
CA PRO A 26 -10.30 -18.88 17.19
C PRO A 26 -10.58 -19.69 15.94
N ALA A 27 -10.40 -21.00 16.04
CA ALA A 27 -10.57 -21.93 14.93
C ALA A 27 -11.92 -21.67 14.25
N TYR A 28 -11.86 -21.24 13.00
CA TYR A 28 -13.04 -21.19 12.15
C TYR A 28 -13.66 -22.59 12.15
N HIS A 29 -14.95 -22.62 12.39
CA HIS A 29 -15.85 -23.75 12.52
C HIS A 29 -15.42 -25.05 11.84
N HIS A 30 -15.48 -26.13 12.62
CA HIS A 30 -15.39 -27.51 12.17
C HIS A 30 -16.31 -27.76 10.96
N GLY A 31 -15.74 -28.16 9.83
CA GLY A 31 -16.48 -28.73 8.70
C GLY A 31 -16.40 -28.00 7.36
N VAL A 32 -15.79 -26.81 7.28
CA VAL A 32 -15.57 -26.15 5.99
C VAL A 32 -14.16 -26.49 5.51
N SER A 33 -14.06 -27.28 4.44
CA SER A 33 -12.79 -27.49 3.75
C SER A 33 -12.23 -26.15 3.30
N MET A 34 -10.90 -25.97 3.39
CA MET A 34 -10.25 -24.76 2.87
C MET A 34 -10.70 -24.53 1.43
N PRO A 35 -11.07 -23.26 1.06
CA PRO A 35 -11.49 -22.98 -0.29
C PRO A 35 -10.38 -23.35 -1.29
N GLN A 36 -10.72 -24.18 -2.26
CA GLN A 36 -9.80 -24.49 -3.35
C GLN A 36 -9.89 -23.39 -4.41
N LYS A 37 -8.74 -23.03 -4.97
CA LYS A 37 -8.69 -22.09 -6.08
C LYS A 37 -9.54 -22.64 -7.24
N PRO A 38 -10.47 -21.84 -7.80
CA PRO A 38 -11.31 -22.30 -8.90
C PRO A 38 -10.47 -22.61 -10.16
N GLN A 39 -10.94 -23.55 -10.94
CA GLN A 39 -10.35 -23.91 -12.23
C GLN A 39 -10.69 -22.83 -13.26
N THR A 40 -9.69 -22.33 -13.97
CA THR A 40 -9.91 -21.47 -15.13
C THR A 40 -10.31 -22.36 -16.32
N LEU A 41 -11.50 -22.12 -16.88
CA LEU A 41 -12.01 -22.82 -18.05
C LEU A 41 -11.60 -22.08 -19.32
N GLU A 42 -11.74 -20.76 -19.33
CA GLU A 42 -11.40 -19.89 -20.44
C GLU A 42 -10.86 -18.54 -19.90
N ALA A 43 -9.92 -17.97 -20.64
CA ALA A 43 -9.45 -16.60 -20.41
C ALA A 43 -9.24 -15.91 -21.76
N LYS A 44 -9.86 -14.76 -21.96
CA LYS A 44 -9.75 -13.98 -23.19
C LYS A 44 -9.68 -12.49 -22.92
N ILE A 45 -8.96 -11.75 -23.76
CA ILE A 45 -8.95 -10.31 -23.75
C ILE A 45 -10.21 -9.80 -24.41
N VAL A 46 -11.00 -9.02 -23.72
CA VAL A 46 -12.26 -8.45 -24.20
C VAL A 46 -12.16 -6.96 -24.52
N ALA A 47 -11.18 -6.26 -23.91
CA ALA A 47 -10.88 -4.87 -24.26
C ALA A 47 -9.41 -4.56 -24.02
N LYS A 48 -8.86 -3.62 -24.80
CA LYS A 48 -7.48 -3.13 -24.65
C LYS A 48 -7.43 -1.65 -25.03
N SER A 49 -6.83 -0.84 -24.14
CA SER A 49 -6.44 0.54 -24.43
C SER A 49 -4.91 0.66 -24.33
N ARG A 50 -4.39 1.88 -24.38
CA ARG A 50 -2.95 2.14 -24.17
C ARG A 50 -2.51 1.69 -22.76
N LEU A 51 -3.33 1.97 -21.74
CA LEU A 51 -3.01 1.70 -20.34
C LEU A 51 -3.65 0.41 -19.80
N PHE A 52 -4.89 0.09 -20.20
CA PHE A 52 -5.66 -0.99 -19.62
C PHE A 52 -5.82 -2.18 -20.54
N THR A 53 -5.72 -3.37 -19.98
CA THR A 53 -6.11 -4.63 -20.62
C THR A 53 -7.16 -5.30 -19.76
N VAL A 54 -8.37 -5.48 -20.30
CA VAL A 54 -9.47 -6.19 -19.64
C VAL A 54 -9.49 -7.62 -20.11
N GLU A 55 -9.33 -8.55 -19.17
CA GLU A 55 -9.42 -9.99 -19.40
C GLU A 55 -10.70 -10.53 -18.78
N GLN A 56 -11.49 -11.24 -19.57
CA GLN A 56 -12.64 -12.04 -19.10
C GLN A 56 -12.16 -13.45 -18.80
N VAL A 57 -12.51 -13.98 -17.62
CA VAL A 57 -12.16 -15.33 -17.20
C VAL A 57 -13.43 -16.10 -16.81
N GLN A 58 -13.61 -17.29 -17.37
CA GLN A 58 -14.64 -18.23 -16.91
C GLN A 58 -14.03 -19.20 -15.92
N LEU A 59 -14.60 -19.26 -14.73
CA LEU A 59 -14.12 -20.04 -13.61
C LEU A 59 -15.14 -21.08 -13.19
N ARG A 60 -14.65 -22.30 -12.84
CA ARG A 60 -15.44 -23.33 -12.18
C ARG A 60 -14.95 -23.51 -10.75
N PHE A 61 -15.83 -23.32 -9.77
CA PHE A 61 -15.57 -23.49 -8.37
C PHE A 61 -15.64 -24.96 -7.94
N SER A 62 -15.10 -25.30 -6.77
CA SER A 62 -15.07 -26.69 -6.24
C SER A 62 -16.46 -27.31 -6.05
N ASN A 63 -17.50 -26.49 -5.89
CA ASN A 63 -18.90 -26.90 -5.81
C ASN A 63 -19.58 -27.08 -7.18
N GLY A 64 -18.82 -26.97 -8.30
CA GLY A 64 -19.32 -27.08 -9.66
C GLY A 64 -19.96 -25.81 -10.22
N VAL A 65 -20.12 -24.75 -9.45
CA VAL A 65 -20.69 -23.49 -9.93
C VAL A 65 -19.71 -22.78 -10.85
N GLU A 66 -20.20 -22.33 -12.00
CA GLU A 66 -19.43 -21.53 -12.96
C GLU A 66 -19.80 -20.04 -12.84
N ARG A 67 -18.79 -19.18 -12.99
CA ARG A 67 -18.94 -17.73 -13.02
C ARG A 67 -17.95 -17.10 -13.99
N THR A 68 -18.38 -16.04 -14.61
CA THR A 68 -17.53 -15.19 -15.45
C THR A 68 -17.14 -13.94 -14.67
N TYR A 69 -15.86 -13.64 -14.68
CA TYR A 69 -15.29 -12.42 -14.08
C TYR A 69 -14.57 -11.60 -15.14
N GLU A 70 -14.52 -10.30 -14.94
CA GLU A 70 -13.62 -9.42 -15.66
C GLU A 70 -12.56 -8.88 -14.72
N ARG A 71 -11.33 -8.76 -15.23
CA ARG A 71 -10.23 -8.24 -14.45
C ARG A 71 -9.30 -7.38 -15.29
N LEU A 72 -8.73 -6.35 -14.68
CA LEU A 72 -7.63 -5.60 -15.24
C LEU A 72 -6.34 -6.39 -15.01
N VAL A 73 -5.68 -6.73 -16.11
CA VAL A 73 -4.42 -7.47 -16.08
C VAL A 73 -3.28 -6.59 -16.55
N ASN A 74 -2.19 -6.61 -15.82
CA ASN A 74 -0.94 -6.05 -16.30
C ASN A 74 -0.21 -7.13 -17.09
N LYS A 75 -0.19 -7.02 -18.41
CA LYS A 75 0.59 -7.88 -19.32
C LYS A 75 1.90 -7.24 -19.73
N GLY A 76 2.26 -6.11 -19.11
CA GLY A 76 3.56 -5.47 -19.28
C GLY A 76 4.68 -6.32 -18.70
N GLN A 77 5.89 -6.09 -19.18
CA GLN A 77 7.11 -6.79 -18.71
C GLN A 77 7.65 -6.22 -17.37
N GLY A 78 6.90 -5.34 -16.68
CA GLY A 78 7.31 -4.76 -15.40
C GLY A 78 6.95 -5.66 -14.20
N TYR A 79 7.79 -5.65 -13.19
CA TYR A 79 7.63 -6.42 -11.96
C TYR A 79 6.60 -5.81 -10.98
N GLY A 80 5.83 -4.81 -11.41
CA GLY A 80 4.86 -4.12 -10.57
C GLY A 80 5.22 -2.65 -10.35
N ALA A 81 4.84 -2.14 -9.20
CA ALA A 81 5.14 -0.79 -8.76
C ALA A 81 5.76 -0.81 -7.36
N VAL A 82 6.46 0.24 -7.00
CA VAL A 82 7.02 0.48 -5.67
C VAL A 82 6.46 1.77 -5.08
N MET A 83 6.28 1.80 -3.78
CA MET A 83 5.89 2.95 -2.97
C MET A 83 6.85 3.06 -1.80
N VAL A 84 7.34 4.26 -1.52
CA VAL A 84 8.40 4.51 -0.55
C VAL A 84 7.90 5.33 0.61
N VAL A 85 7.97 4.79 1.83
CA VAL A 85 7.85 5.58 3.06
C VAL A 85 9.25 6.05 3.41
N ALA A 86 9.57 7.30 3.05
CA ALA A 86 10.88 7.90 3.25
C ALA A 86 10.89 8.72 4.55
N MET A 87 11.64 8.26 5.54
CA MET A 87 11.77 8.91 6.83
C MET A 87 12.86 9.98 6.78
N GLN A 88 12.45 11.24 6.90
CA GLN A 88 13.38 12.37 6.97
C GLN A 88 14.10 12.44 8.32
N ASP A 89 13.40 12.06 9.36
CA ASP A 89 13.90 11.90 10.73
C ASP A 89 13.15 10.75 11.43
N GLU A 90 13.28 10.62 12.75
CA GLU A 90 12.66 9.54 13.54
C GLU A 90 11.12 9.53 13.50
N ARG A 91 10.47 10.64 13.09
CA ARG A 91 9.01 10.82 13.15
C ARG A 91 8.38 11.28 11.85
N THR A 92 9.14 11.92 10.99
CA THR A 92 8.65 12.66 9.83
C THR A 92 8.85 11.86 8.56
N ALA A 93 7.76 11.52 7.88
CA ALA A 93 7.78 10.93 6.55
C ALA A 93 7.56 11.99 5.47
N LEU A 94 8.23 11.83 4.32
CA LEU A 94 8.01 12.64 3.12
C LEU A 94 6.73 12.22 2.41
N LEU A 95 5.99 13.22 1.92
CA LEU A 95 4.87 13.08 1.01
C LEU A 95 5.16 13.84 -0.28
N ILE A 96 4.49 13.44 -1.34
CA ILE A 96 4.47 14.18 -2.61
C ILE A 96 3.04 14.60 -2.94
N GLU A 97 2.88 15.69 -3.68
CA GLU A 97 1.61 16.09 -4.27
C GLU A 97 1.76 16.12 -5.78
N GLU A 98 0.95 15.31 -6.46
CA GLU A 98 0.94 15.15 -7.90
C GLU A 98 -0.48 15.20 -8.46
N TYR A 99 -0.65 15.53 -9.76
CA TYR A 99 -1.93 15.44 -10.43
C TYR A 99 -2.29 13.98 -10.73
N CYS A 100 -3.44 13.57 -10.23
CA CYS A 100 -3.96 12.22 -10.43
C CYS A 100 -5.12 12.23 -11.44
N GLY A 101 -4.88 11.78 -12.67
CA GLY A 101 -5.89 11.72 -13.72
C GLY A 101 -7.13 10.87 -13.40
N GLY A 102 -7.07 10.00 -12.41
CA GLY A 102 -8.21 9.20 -11.96
C GLY A 102 -9.19 9.95 -11.06
N THR A 103 -8.70 10.95 -10.32
CA THR A 103 -9.50 11.82 -9.45
C THR A 103 -9.73 13.19 -10.06
N ASP A 104 -9.06 13.51 -11.17
CA ASP A 104 -9.05 14.81 -11.84
C ASP A 104 -8.65 15.95 -10.89
N ASP A 105 -7.68 15.68 -10.01
CA ASP A 105 -7.23 16.62 -8.98
C ASP A 105 -5.82 16.29 -8.49
N TYR A 106 -5.18 17.25 -7.80
CA TYR A 106 -3.92 17.03 -7.10
C TYR A 106 -4.15 16.23 -5.82
N GLN A 107 -3.36 15.18 -5.65
CA GLN A 107 -3.46 14.29 -4.51
C GLN A 107 -2.12 14.17 -3.79
N LEU A 108 -2.17 14.18 -2.46
CA LEU A 108 -1.05 13.77 -1.62
C LEU A 108 -0.90 12.26 -1.64
N SER A 109 0.32 11.81 -1.76
CA SER A 109 0.69 10.39 -1.74
C SER A 109 2.10 10.22 -1.21
N LEU A 110 2.59 9.00 -1.23
CA LEU A 110 4.00 8.66 -1.04
C LEU A 110 4.71 8.61 -2.40
N PRO A 111 6.03 8.87 -2.48
CA PRO A 111 6.81 8.62 -3.68
C PRO A 111 6.60 7.18 -4.17
N LYS A 112 6.34 7.02 -5.48
CA LYS A 112 5.96 5.74 -6.07
C LYS A 112 6.11 5.74 -7.58
N GLY A 113 6.47 4.62 -8.15
CA GLY A 113 6.48 4.47 -9.59
C GLY A 113 6.63 3.02 -10.03
N LEU A 114 6.96 2.81 -11.30
CA LEU A 114 7.08 1.48 -11.88
C LEU A 114 8.46 0.89 -11.59
N VAL A 115 8.48 -0.41 -11.32
CA VAL A 115 9.73 -1.18 -11.32
C VAL A 115 10.01 -1.57 -12.76
N GLU A 116 11.14 -1.14 -13.30
CA GLU A 116 11.52 -1.42 -14.68
C GLU A 116 11.89 -2.90 -14.90
N PRO A 117 11.81 -3.39 -16.13
CA PRO A 117 12.21 -4.77 -16.42
C PRO A 117 13.66 -5.05 -16.07
N GLY A 118 13.88 -5.96 -15.11
CA GLY A 118 15.23 -6.33 -14.63
C GLY A 118 15.78 -5.46 -13.52
N GLU A 119 15.06 -4.43 -13.11
CA GLU A 119 15.41 -3.57 -11.97
C GLU A 119 15.08 -4.28 -10.64
N ASP A 120 15.94 -4.13 -9.64
CA ASP A 120 15.62 -4.55 -8.27
C ASP A 120 14.62 -3.58 -7.63
N VAL A 121 13.74 -4.10 -6.76
CA VAL A 121 12.69 -3.31 -6.11
C VAL A 121 13.24 -2.19 -5.24
N LEU A 122 14.38 -2.41 -4.55
CA LEU A 122 14.99 -1.38 -3.71
C LEU A 122 15.69 -0.33 -4.56
N ASP A 123 16.28 -0.72 -5.70
CA ASP A 123 16.87 0.23 -6.65
C ASP A 123 15.78 1.11 -7.26
N ALA A 124 14.65 0.52 -7.68
CA ALA A 124 13.49 1.26 -8.15
C ALA A 124 12.96 2.24 -7.08
N ALA A 125 12.84 1.79 -5.83
CA ALA A 125 12.42 2.64 -4.72
C ALA A 125 13.33 3.86 -4.54
N ASN A 126 14.64 3.65 -4.60
CA ASN A 126 15.61 4.72 -4.45
C ASN A 126 15.60 5.68 -5.65
N ARG A 127 15.42 5.17 -6.87
CA ARG A 127 15.29 5.96 -8.08
C ARG A 127 14.05 6.86 -8.02
N GLU A 128 12.88 6.29 -7.76
CA GLU A 128 11.61 7.03 -7.64
C GLU A 128 11.67 8.11 -6.55
N LEU A 129 12.28 7.79 -5.40
CA LEU A 129 12.49 8.77 -4.33
C LEU A 129 13.37 9.95 -4.78
N MET A 130 14.42 9.68 -5.58
CA MET A 130 15.28 10.73 -6.14
C MET A 130 14.57 11.57 -7.20
N GLU A 131 13.74 10.96 -8.04
CA GLU A 131 13.00 11.62 -9.11
C GLU A 131 11.89 12.50 -8.54
N GLU A 132 11.03 11.95 -7.69
CA GLU A 132 9.84 12.62 -7.21
C GLU A 132 10.10 13.55 -6.00
N ALA A 133 10.87 13.10 -5.00
CA ALA A 133 11.10 13.86 -3.78
C ALA A 133 12.47 14.58 -3.74
N GLY A 134 13.41 14.20 -4.58
CA GLY A 134 14.76 14.80 -4.59
C GLY A 134 15.69 14.30 -3.49
N PHE A 135 15.42 13.12 -2.94
CA PHE A 135 16.25 12.46 -1.94
C PHE A 135 16.58 11.04 -2.38
N GLY A 136 17.81 10.58 -2.06
CA GLY A 136 18.14 9.17 -2.03
C GLY A 136 18.20 8.68 -0.59
N ALA A 137 18.23 7.37 -0.38
CA ALA A 137 18.36 6.73 0.93
C ALA A 137 19.57 5.81 0.99
N GLN A 138 20.26 5.79 2.14
CA GLN A 138 21.36 4.84 2.41
C GLN A 138 20.81 3.49 2.86
N GLN A 139 19.64 3.49 3.51
CA GLN A 139 18.99 2.27 4.00
C GLN A 139 17.64 2.13 3.36
N LEU A 140 17.39 0.97 2.77
CA LEU A 140 16.15 0.59 2.10
C LEU A 140 15.74 -0.80 2.58
N GLU A 141 14.51 -0.94 3.03
CA GLU A 141 13.95 -2.19 3.53
C GLU A 141 12.63 -2.49 2.84
N PHE A 142 12.53 -3.64 2.16
CA PHE A 142 11.27 -4.13 1.65
C PHE A 142 10.39 -4.62 2.80
N LEU A 143 9.15 -4.10 2.90
CA LEU A 143 8.23 -4.47 3.97
C LEU A 143 7.17 -5.47 3.52
N THR A 144 6.43 -5.17 2.46
CA THR A 144 5.30 -6.00 2.01
C THR A 144 4.83 -5.60 0.61
N HIS A 145 3.83 -6.33 0.12
CA HIS A 145 3.06 -5.93 -1.06
C HIS A 145 1.63 -5.58 -0.66
N LEU A 146 1.11 -4.48 -1.20
CA LEU A 146 -0.30 -4.08 -1.08
C LEU A 146 -1.02 -4.24 -2.42
N SER A 147 -2.28 -4.66 -2.37
CA SER A 147 -3.18 -4.68 -3.53
C SER A 147 -4.10 -3.46 -3.46
N LEU A 148 -4.41 -2.84 -4.61
CA LEU A 148 -5.38 -1.75 -4.66
C LEU A 148 -6.82 -2.29 -4.61
N SER A 149 -7.16 -3.15 -5.56
CA SER A 149 -8.53 -3.68 -5.72
C SER A 149 -8.46 -5.16 -6.12
N PRO A 150 -8.16 -6.08 -5.17
CA PRO A 150 -7.89 -7.49 -5.49
C PRO A 150 -9.10 -8.23 -6.10
N GLY A 151 -10.30 -7.66 -6.01
CA GLY A 151 -11.51 -8.23 -6.65
C GLY A 151 -11.46 -8.19 -8.18
N TYR A 152 -10.74 -7.24 -8.78
CA TYR A 152 -10.67 -7.07 -10.24
C TYR A 152 -9.34 -6.54 -10.78
N MET A 153 -8.36 -6.23 -9.94
CA MET A 153 -7.03 -5.81 -10.37
C MET A 153 -5.97 -6.81 -9.92
N SER A 154 -5.09 -7.19 -10.82
CA SER A 154 -3.97 -8.09 -10.52
C SER A 154 -2.72 -7.36 -10.00
N GLN A 155 -2.69 -6.04 -10.13
CA GLN A 155 -1.53 -5.21 -9.77
C GLN A 155 -1.33 -5.18 -8.25
N LYS A 156 -0.06 -5.27 -7.86
CA LYS A 156 0.41 -5.04 -6.50
C LYS A 156 1.46 -3.94 -6.50
N ILE A 157 1.62 -3.28 -5.37
CA ILE A 157 2.69 -2.32 -5.12
C ILE A 157 3.56 -2.82 -3.97
N ALA A 158 4.86 -2.79 -4.15
CA ALA A 158 5.83 -3.07 -3.10
C ALA A 158 5.93 -1.85 -2.17
N VAL A 159 5.92 -2.05 -0.88
CA VAL A 159 6.15 -0.99 0.12
C VAL A 159 7.57 -1.11 0.63
N VAL A 160 8.32 -0.03 0.53
CA VAL A 160 9.71 0.08 0.97
C VAL A 160 9.83 1.19 2.01
N LEU A 161 10.46 0.88 3.13
CA LEU A 161 10.92 1.87 4.11
C LEU A 161 12.29 2.38 3.68
N ALA A 162 12.45 3.71 3.62
CA ALA A 162 13.71 4.37 3.34
C ALA A 162 14.12 5.27 4.50
N SER A 163 15.38 5.17 4.94
CA SER A 163 15.97 5.98 6.01
C SER A 163 17.39 6.42 5.67
N ASP A 164 17.97 7.27 6.51
CA ASP A 164 19.27 7.91 6.26
C ASP A 164 19.29 8.62 4.90
N LEU A 165 18.33 9.56 4.73
CA LEU A 165 18.15 10.28 3.49
C LEU A 165 19.31 11.24 3.21
N TYR A 166 19.65 11.38 1.93
CA TYR A 166 20.60 12.37 1.43
C TYR A 166 20.03 13.10 0.21
N GLU A 167 20.34 14.37 0.05
CA GLU A 167 19.89 15.16 -1.08
C GLU A 167 20.48 14.64 -2.40
N LYS A 168 19.62 14.22 -3.29
CA LYS A 168 19.95 13.87 -4.66
C LYS A 168 18.69 13.85 -5.51
N ARG A 169 18.65 14.73 -6.51
CA ARG A 169 17.55 14.77 -7.46
C ARG A 169 17.96 14.18 -8.79
N LEU A 170 17.13 13.32 -9.32
CA LEU A 170 17.18 12.83 -10.69
C LEU A 170 16.10 13.54 -11.53
N PRO A 171 16.26 13.58 -12.86
CA PRO A 171 15.18 14.00 -13.75
C PRO A 171 14.02 13.01 -13.66
N GLY A 172 12.81 13.48 -13.36
CA GLY A 172 11.58 12.71 -13.45
C GLY A 172 10.93 12.85 -14.83
N ASP A 173 9.84 12.14 -15.05
CA ASP A 173 9.03 12.18 -16.28
C ASP A 173 7.70 12.94 -16.11
N GLU A 174 7.45 13.51 -14.92
CA GLU A 174 6.27 14.30 -14.65
C GLU A 174 6.25 15.59 -15.45
N PRO A 175 5.06 16.03 -15.93
CA PRO A 175 4.91 17.21 -16.77
C PRO A 175 5.20 18.53 -16.04
N GLU A 176 5.22 18.51 -14.70
CA GLU A 176 5.48 19.66 -13.84
C GLU A 176 6.24 19.25 -12.57
N PRO A 177 6.90 20.19 -11.87
CA PRO A 177 7.62 19.87 -10.65
C PRO A 177 6.70 19.36 -9.55
N ILE A 178 7.02 18.19 -9.00
CA ILE A 178 6.32 17.60 -7.85
C ILE A 178 6.59 18.45 -6.61
N ARG A 179 5.53 18.74 -5.85
CA ARG A 179 5.63 19.38 -4.55
C ARG A 179 5.86 18.34 -3.46
N VAL A 180 6.89 18.55 -2.64
CA VAL A 180 7.19 17.72 -1.47
C VAL A 180 6.53 18.33 -0.24
N ASP A 181 5.79 17.52 0.51
CA ASP A 181 5.19 17.81 1.81
C ASP A 181 5.72 16.81 2.85
N GLN A 182 5.30 16.96 4.09
CA GLN A 182 5.77 16.14 5.21
C GLN A 182 4.60 15.77 6.13
N VAL A 183 4.73 14.65 6.82
CA VAL A 183 3.78 14.22 7.85
C VAL A 183 4.49 13.63 9.06
N ASP A 184 4.08 14.05 10.25
CA ASP A 184 4.43 13.37 11.49
C ASP A 184 3.60 12.08 11.62
N LEU A 185 4.23 10.94 11.83
CA LEU A 185 3.56 9.65 11.94
C LEU A 185 2.55 9.58 13.11
N TYR A 186 2.64 10.46 14.09
CA TYR A 186 1.62 10.59 15.14
C TYR A 186 0.44 11.51 14.77
N GLN A 187 0.53 12.22 13.64
CA GLN A 187 -0.52 13.10 13.12
C GLN A 187 -1.26 12.54 11.90
N LEU A 188 -1.20 11.22 11.66
CA LEU A 188 -1.86 10.58 10.53
C LEU A 188 -3.38 10.79 10.51
N SER A 189 -4.02 10.97 11.68
CA SER A 189 -5.45 11.32 11.75
C SER A 189 -5.75 12.69 11.15
N GLU A 190 -4.83 13.65 11.27
CA GLU A 190 -4.97 14.98 10.67
C GLU A 190 -4.73 14.91 9.15
N LEU A 191 -3.77 14.09 8.71
CA LEU A 191 -3.54 13.83 7.29
C LEU A 191 -4.79 13.23 6.63
N THR A 192 -5.45 12.26 7.27
CA THR A 192 -6.68 11.64 6.73
C THR A 192 -7.88 12.58 6.66
N ALA A 193 -7.84 13.70 7.36
CA ALA A 193 -8.87 14.74 7.27
C ALA A 193 -8.66 15.69 6.07
N ARG A 194 -7.51 15.65 5.40
CA ARG A 194 -7.23 16.47 4.21
C ARG A 194 -8.00 15.92 3.01
N ALA A 195 -8.71 16.78 2.28
CA ALA A 195 -9.51 16.38 1.12
C ALA A 195 -8.65 15.78 -0.03
N ASN A 196 -7.40 16.20 -0.15
CA ASN A 196 -6.45 15.75 -1.17
C ASN A 196 -5.60 14.54 -0.75
N PHE A 197 -5.92 13.85 0.37
CA PHE A 197 -5.25 12.60 0.77
C PHE A 197 -6.26 11.46 0.84
N THR A 198 -6.43 10.76 -0.26
CA THR A 198 -7.49 9.74 -0.41
C THR A 198 -6.93 8.34 -0.74
N GLU A 199 -5.63 8.20 -1.00
CA GLU A 199 -5.05 6.93 -1.40
C GLU A 199 -4.89 5.96 -0.23
N GLY A 200 -5.70 4.88 -0.24
CA GLY A 200 -5.71 3.88 0.84
C GLY A 200 -4.39 3.11 1.00
N ARG A 201 -3.59 2.92 -0.06
CA ARG A 201 -2.29 2.22 0.04
C ARG A 201 -1.25 3.09 0.74
N ALA A 202 -1.19 4.39 0.43
CA ALA A 202 -0.31 5.33 1.11
C ALA A 202 -0.63 5.40 2.60
N LEU A 203 -1.93 5.49 2.93
CA LEU A 203 -2.39 5.45 4.32
C LEU A 203 -1.98 4.16 5.02
N ALA A 204 -2.22 3.00 4.41
CA ALA A 204 -1.85 1.70 4.97
C ALA A 204 -0.33 1.57 5.18
N ALA A 205 0.48 2.06 4.23
CA ALA A 205 1.94 2.05 4.33
C ALA A 205 2.45 2.93 5.49
N LEU A 206 1.88 4.14 5.66
CA LEU A 206 2.23 5.03 6.77
C LEU A 206 1.91 4.39 8.14
N TYR A 207 0.71 3.81 8.30
CA TYR A 207 0.36 3.11 9.54
C TYR A 207 1.24 1.88 9.78
N LEU A 208 1.55 1.11 8.74
CA LEU A 208 2.45 -0.04 8.84
C LEU A 208 3.84 0.37 9.35
N VAL A 209 4.40 1.44 8.76
CA VAL A 209 5.73 1.94 9.16
C VAL A 209 5.70 2.51 10.57
N ARG A 210 4.68 3.29 10.94
CA ARG A 210 4.53 3.79 12.31
C ARG A 210 4.55 2.65 13.32
N ASP A 211 3.71 1.64 13.12
CA ASP A 211 3.59 0.52 14.05
C ASP A 211 4.89 -0.33 14.09
N LEU A 212 5.58 -0.47 12.95
CA LEU A 212 6.88 -1.14 12.85
C LEU A 212 7.95 -0.40 13.66
N LEU A 213 8.08 0.91 13.49
CA LEU A 213 9.07 1.73 14.18
C LEU A 213 8.78 1.82 15.68
N GLU A 214 7.50 1.89 16.10
CA GLU A 214 7.12 1.78 17.51
C GLU A 214 7.54 0.43 18.12
N GLN A 215 7.29 -0.68 17.41
CA GLN A 215 7.69 -2.03 17.88
C GLN A 215 9.22 -2.19 18.00
N ARG A 216 9.98 -1.50 17.14
CA ARG A 216 11.45 -1.49 17.19
C ARG A 216 12.01 -0.52 18.26
N GLY A 217 11.17 0.34 18.83
CA GLY A 217 11.60 1.42 19.74
C GLY A 217 12.35 2.56 19.02
N GLU A 218 12.20 2.64 17.71
CA GLU A 218 12.81 3.66 16.83
C GLU A 218 11.91 4.91 16.69
N LEU A 219 10.63 4.79 17.02
CA LEU A 219 9.67 5.90 17.07
C LEU A 219 9.27 6.16 18.51
N GLN A 220 9.64 7.33 19.06
CA GLN A 220 9.33 7.73 20.43
C GLN A 220 8.27 8.85 20.43
N ARG A 221 7.34 8.77 21.39
CA ARG A 221 6.30 9.80 21.62
C ARG A 221 6.86 11.08 22.22
#